data_10b400b47bee8d77742472959131c062
#
_entry.id   10b400b47bee8d77742472959131c062
#
_cell.length_a   1.000
_cell.length_b   1.000
_cell.length_c   1.000
_cell.angle_alpha   90.00
_cell.angle_beta   90.00
_cell.angle_gamma   90.00
#
_symmetry.space_group_name_H-M   'P 1'
#
loop_
_entity.id
_entity.type
_entity.pdbx_description
1 polymer ?
#
loop_
_entity_poly.entity_id
_entity_poly.type
_entity_poly.pdbx_seq_one_letter_code
_entity_poly.pdbx_strand_id
1 'polypeptide(L)'
;MKALVYNGPRDVSVKKVADAKIEQPNDVLVRITATNICGSDLHMYEGRTDMEPGRVLGHENMGEVAEVGEAIARIKVGDMVSLPFNIGCGFCKNCEAGLTAFCITVNPGNAGAAYGFADMGPFEGGQADYLRVPYGDFNCLRLPDDFKEKEEDYALLSDVFPTGWHCTRLAGLEPGESIVIYGAGPVGLMAAHAAMIQGASQVMVVDRHPDRLALAASIGAIPIDDSKGSPVDQVLERTRGEGADRGCECVGYQCHDPGGDEHPNMTMNNLVKSVRFTGGIGVVGIFLPKDPGGADKLAKQGEIAFDIG
;
A
#
# COMPACT_ATOMS: atom_id res chain seq x y z
N MET A 1 -26.00 -0.29 8.11
CA MET A 1 -25.20 -1.13 7.20
C MET A 1 -24.37 -2.14 7.99
N LYS A 2 -23.82 -3.19 7.35
CA LYS A 2 -22.82 -4.07 7.96
C LYS A 2 -21.43 -3.57 7.63
N ALA A 3 -20.49 -3.74 8.56
CA ALA A 3 -19.11 -3.37 8.38
C ALA A 3 -18.18 -4.26 9.23
N LEU A 4 -16.94 -4.45 8.78
CA LEU A 4 -15.88 -5.07 9.57
C LEU A 4 -15.30 -4.04 10.54
N VAL A 5 -15.48 -4.29 11.84
CA VAL A 5 -15.09 -3.38 12.92
C VAL A 5 -13.93 -3.94 13.70
N TYR A 6 -12.91 -3.12 13.94
CA TYR A 6 -11.81 -3.41 14.85
C TYR A 6 -12.30 -3.27 16.30
N ASN A 7 -12.10 -4.31 17.11
CA ASN A 7 -12.50 -4.34 18.53
C ASN A 7 -11.31 -4.23 19.48
N GLY A 8 -10.12 -4.45 18.97
CA GLY A 8 -8.86 -4.50 19.69
C GLY A 8 -7.87 -5.45 19.00
N PRO A 9 -6.65 -5.60 19.54
CA PRO A 9 -5.63 -6.46 18.96
C PRO A 9 -6.13 -7.89 18.73
N ARG A 10 -6.03 -8.36 17.49
CA ARG A 10 -6.46 -9.69 17.00
C ARG A 10 -7.96 -9.96 17.17
N ASP A 11 -8.76 -8.90 17.28
CA ASP A 11 -10.21 -9.00 17.38
C ASP A 11 -10.88 -8.05 16.39
N VAL A 12 -11.51 -8.64 15.35
CA VAL A 12 -12.35 -7.94 14.38
C VAL A 12 -13.64 -8.70 14.21
N SER A 13 -14.73 -8.00 13.95
CA SER A 13 -16.03 -8.64 13.75
C SER A 13 -16.94 -7.83 12.85
N VAL A 14 -17.78 -8.53 12.07
CA VAL A 14 -18.81 -7.87 11.28
C VAL A 14 -19.92 -7.43 12.23
N LYS A 15 -20.19 -6.11 12.26
CA LYS A 15 -21.23 -5.48 13.09
C LYS A 15 -22.20 -4.68 12.24
N LYS A 16 -23.39 -4.44 12.81
CA LYS A 16 -24.30 -3.43 12.30
C LYS A 16 -23.85 -2.07 12.83
N VAL A 17 -23.50 -1.17 11.93
CA VAL A 17 -23.09 0.22 12.22
C VAL A 17 -24.08 1.20 11.62
N ALA A 18 -23.93 2.51 11.90
CA ALA A 18 -24.70 3.56 11.24
C ALA A 18 -24.48 3.51 9.72
N ASP A 19 -25.51 3.85 8.95
CA ASP A 19 -25.38 3.90 7.49
C ASP A 19 -24.51 5.09 7.07
N ALA A 20 -23.61 4.85 6.12
CA ALA A 20 -22.89 5.93 5.45
C ALA A 20 -23.87 6.80 4.66
N LYS A 21 -23.62 8.10 4.59
CA LYS A 21 -24.50 9.08 3.91
C LYS A 21 -23.69 10.25 3.36
N ILE A 22 -24.27 10.99 2.42
CA ILE A 22 -23.76 12.29 1.98
C ILE A 22 -23.80 13.26 3.17
N GLU A 23 -22.67 13.89 3.48
CA GLU A 23 -22.53 14.90 4.55
C GLU A 23 -22.16 16.28 3.99
N GLN A 24 -21.48 16.29 2.83
CA GLN A 24 -21.05 17.51 2.15
C GLN A 24 -21.53 17.50 0.70
N PRO A 25 -21.73 18.67 0.07
CA PRO A 25 -22.17 18.72 -1.33
C PRO A 25 -21.26 18.05 -2.34
N ASN A 26 -19.98 17.86 -2.01
CA ASN A 26 -18.97 17.22 -2.86
C ASN A 26 -18.67 15.77 -2.47
N ASP A 27 -19.49 15.15 -1.65
CA ASP A 27 -19.38 13.74 -1.30
C ASP A 27 -20.03 12.85 -2.38
N VAL A 28 -19.55 11.62 -2.46
CA VAL A 28 -20.16 10.50 -3.19
C VAL A 28 -20.39 9.35 -2.20
N LEU A 29 -21.55 8.71 -2.28
CA LEU A 29 -21.83 7.46 -1.57
C LEU A 29 -21.61 6.29 -2.51
N VAL A 30 -20.72 5.37 -2.15
CA VAL A 30 -20.37 4.20 -2.96
C VAL A 30 -20.85 2.93 -2.27
N ARG A 31 -21.63 2.10 -2.99
CA ARG A 31 -21.93 0.73 -2.60
C ARG A 31 -20.71 -0.14 -2.94
N ILE A 32 -20.05 -0.68 -1.94
CA ILE A 32 -18.82 -1.45 -2.13
C ILE A 32 -19.14 -2.80 -2.77
N THR A 33 -18.45 -3.14 -3.84
CA THR A 33 -18.55 -4.42 -4.55
C THR A 33 -17.33 -5.30 -4.32
N ALA A 34 -16.15 -4.68 -4.18
CA ALA A 34 -14.92 -5.37 -3.83
C ALA A 34 -14.06 -4.50 -2.89
N THR A 35 -13.38 -5.16 -1.99
CA THR A 35 -12.36 -4.56 -1.11
C THR A 35 -11.29 -5.59 -0.82
N ASN A 36 -10.02 -5.18 -0.82
CA ASN A 36 -8.92 -6.07 -0.51
C ASN A 36 -8.52 -5.96 0.98
N ILE A 37 -7.64 -6.85 1.40
CA ILE A 37 -6.95 -6.81 2.69
C ILE A 37 -5.48 -6.53 2.40
N CYS A 38 -5.00 -5.38 2.83
CA CYS A 38 -3.60 -4.97 2.70
C CYS A 38 -2.74 -5.57 3.83
N GLY A 39 -1.44 -5.66 3.61
CA GLY A 39 -0.48 -5.96 4.68
C GLY A 39 -0.56 -4.97 5.84
N SER A 40 -0.89 -3.73 5.56
CA SER A 40 -1.07 -2.68 6.58
C SER A 40 -2.30 -2.88 7.48
N ASP A 41 -3.37 -3.51 6.99
CA ASP A 41 -4.50 -3.92 7.83
C ASP A 41 -4.07 -4.95 8.89
N LEU A 42 -3.09 -5.81 8.57
CA LEU A 42 -2.56 -6.80 9.51
C LEU A 42 -1.80 -6.14 10.66
N HIS A 43 -1.07 -5.05 10.41
CA HIS A 43 -0.42 -4.28 11.46
C HIS A 43 -1.45 -3.69 12.44
N MET A 44 -2.57 -3.16 11.93
CA MET A 44 -3.67 -2.68 12.77
C MET A 44 -4.34 -3.81 13.52
N TYR A 45 -4.65 -4.92 12.83
CA TYR A 45 -5.22 -6.12 13.44
C TYR A 45 -4.37 -6.67 14.58
N GLU A 46 -3.06 -6.70 14.45
CA GLU A 46 -2.13 -7.18 15.48
C GLU A 46 -1.91 -6.20 16.64
N GLY A 47 -2.48 -5.00 16.58
CA GLY A 47 -2.30 -3.97 17.60
C GLY A 47 -0.92 -3.32 17.56
N ARG A 48 -0.29 -3.32 16.39
CA ARG A 48 1.01 -2.68 16.14
C ARG A 48 0.89 -1.20 15.77
N THR A 49 -0.34 -0.67 15.81
CA THR A 49 -0.70 0.73 15.59
C THR A 49 -1.55 1.24 16.74
N ASP A 50 -1.66 2.56 16.91
CA ASP A 50 -2.57 3.20 17.87
C ASP A 50 -4.03 3.24 17.34
N MET A 51 -4.55 2.12 16.80
CA MET A 51 -5.92 2.05 16.30
C MET A 51 -6.93 1.92 17.43
N GLU A 52 -7.89 2.84 17.47
CA GLU A 52 -8.95 2.81 18.47
C GLU A 52 -10.03 1.76 18.15
N PRO A 53 -10.54 1.01 19.16
CA PRO A 53 -11.67 0.12 18.97
C PRO A 53 -12.91 0.86 18.48
N GLY A 54 -13.68 0.22 17.60
CA GLY A 54 -14.89 0.78 17.00
C GLY A 54 -14.71 1.29 15.56
N ARG A 55 -13.49 1.43 15.07
CA ARG A 55 -13.21 1.85 13.68
C ARG A 55 -13.58 0.76 12.67
N VAL A 56 -14.17 1.20 11.56
CA VAL A 56 -14.40 0.34 10.38
C VAL A 56 -13.12 0.26 9.57
N LEU A 57 -12.67 -0.95 9.25
CA LEU A 57 -11.46 -1.23 8.48
C LEU A 57 -11.71 -1.11 6.97
N GLY A 58 -10.62 -1.11 6.19
CA GLY A 58 -10.61 -1.25 4.74
C GLY A 58 -10.35 0.04 3.99
N HIS A 59 -9.18 0.09 3.35
CA HIS A 59 -8.73 1.25 2.57
C HIS A 59 -8.57 0.94 1.07
N GLU A 60 -8.68 -0.32 0.66
CA GLU A 60 -8.59 -0.74 -0.75
C GLU A 60 -10.00 -1.03 -1.31
N ASN A 61 -10.67 -0.01 -1.83
CA ASN A 61 -12.11 -0.06 -2.09
C ASN A 61 -12.46 0.18 -3.55
N MET A 62 -13.44 -0.58 -4.03
CA MET A 62 -14.08 -0.43 -5.33
C MET A 62 -15.59 -0.63 -5.19
N GLY A 63 -16.38 0.07 -6.00
CA GLY A 63 -17.82 -0.11 -5.94
C GLY A 63 -18.59 0.75 -6.93
N GLU A 64 -19.91 0.65 -6.83
CA GLU A 64 -20.87 1.39 -7.64
C GLU A 64 -21.35 2.64 -6.91
N VAL A 65 -21.37 3.77 -7.59
CA VAL A 65 -21.90 5.02 -7.07
C VAL A 65 -23.40 4.90 -6.82
N ALA A 66 -23.81 4.99 -5.58
CA ALA A 66 -25.22 4.89 -5.14
C ALA A 66 -25.90 6.26 -5.02
N GLU A 67 -25.16 7.30 -4.61
CA GLU A 67 -25.67 8.66 -4.43
C GLU A 67 -24.55 9.67 -4.65
N VAL A 68 -24.86 10.86 -5.13
CA VAL A 68 -23.92 11.97 -5.31
C VAL A 68 -24.43 13.23 -4.65
N GLY A 69 -23.53 14.01 -4.07
CA GLY A 69 -23.84 15.34 -3.55
C GLY A 69 -24.09 16.35 -4.70
N GLU A 70 -24.75 17.45 -4.36
CA GLU A 70 -25.21 18.45 -5.34
C GLU A 70 -24.10 19.18 -6.11
N ALA A 71 -22.87 19.18 -5.57
CA ALA A 71 -21.70 19.81 -6.21
C ALA A 71 -20.87 18.83 -7.05
N ILE A 72 -21.27 17.56 -7.15
CA ILE A 72 -20.59 16.56 -8.00
C ILE A 72 -20.97 16.80 -9.46
N ALA A 73 -19.93 16.90 -10.33
CA ALA A 73 -20.10 17.23 -11.74
C ALA A 73 -19.66 16.11 -12.69
N ARG A 74 -18.68 15.29 -12.31
CA ARG A 74 -18.02 14.31 -13.19
C ARG A 74 -18.51 12.88 -12.97
N ILE A 75 -18.83 12.53 -11.74
CA ILE A 75 -19.26 11.20 -11.32
C ILE A 75 -20.78 11.14 -11.28
N LYS A 76 -21.36 10.00 -11.64
CA LYS A 76 -22.81 9.79 -11.71
C LYS A 76 -23.22 8.53 -10.96
N VAL A 77 -24.46 8.49 -10.49
CA VAL A 77 -25.08 7.28 -9.96
C VAL A 77 -25.02 6.16 -11.01
N GLY A 78 -24.56 4.98 -10.59
CA GLY A 78 -24.34 3.81 -11.43
C GLY A 78 -22.92 3.70 -12.03
N ASP A 79 -22.08 4.74 -11.93
CA ASP A 79 -20.67 4.62 -12.31
C ASP A 79 -19.96 3.60 -11.39
N MET A 80 -19.13 2.75 -11.99
CA MET A 80 -18.17 1.94 -11.22
C MET A 80 -16.89 2.73 -10.99
N VAL A 81 -16.40 2.70 -9.75
CA VAL A 81 -15.26 3.49 -9.33
C VAL A 81 -14.28 2.69 -8.49
N SER A 82 -12.98 2.87 -8.74
CA SER A 82 -11.92 2.51 -7.81
C SER A 82 -11.57 3.73 -6.96
N LEU A 83 -11.35 3.52 -5.67
CA LEU A 83 -11.14 4.58 -4.68
C LEU A 83 -9.71 4.51 -4.17
N PRO A 84 -8.87 5.53 -4.37
CA PRO A 84 -7.52 5.53 -3.82
C PRO A 84 -7.57 5.44 -2.30
N PHE A 85 -6.65 4.68 -1.70
CA PHE A 85 -6.63 4.48 -0.24
C PHE A 85 -6.49 5.81 0.52
N ASN A 86 -5.72 6.75 -0.02
CA ASN A 86 -5.55 8.07 0.54
C ASN A 86 -6.54 9.08 -0.05
N ILE A 87 -6.91 10.04 0.77
CA ILE A 87 -7.93 11.04 0.47
C ILE A 87 -7.25 12.38 0.17
N GLY A 88 -7.58 12.97 -0.97
CA GLY A 88 -7.13 14.31 -1.37
C GLY A 88 -8.30 15.27 -1.60
N CYS A 89 -8.09 16.57 -1.39
CA CYS A 89 -9.11 17.57 -1.71
C CYS A 89 -9.07 18.04 -3.17
N GLY A 90 -7.95 17.85 -3.87
CA GLY A 90 -7.76 18.24 -5.26
C GLY A 90 -7.35 19.70 -5.51
N PHE A 91 -7.37 20.58 -4.49
CA PHE A 91 -7.15 22.02 -4.68
C PHE A 91 -6.17 22.68 -3.70
N CYS A 92 -5.66 21.96 -2.68
CA CYS A 92 -4.62 22.53 -1.83
C CYS A 92 -3.26 22.49 -2.54
N LYS A 93 -2.31 23.28 -2.05
CA LYS A 93 -0.96 23.39 -2.67
C LYS A 93 -0.27 22.05 -2.89
N ASN A 94 -0.50 21.06 -1.98
CA ASN A 94 0.09 19.73 -2.13
C ASN A 94 -0.62 18.94 -3.22
N CYS A 95 -1.96 18.98 -3.27
CA CYS A 95 -2.73 18.31 -4.32
C CYS A 95 -2.42 18.90 -5.71
N GLU A 96 -2.33 20.24 -5.83
CA GLU A 96 -1.95 20.92 -7.08
C GLU A 96 -0.53 20.56 -7.54
N ALA A 97 0.37 20.31 -6.59
CA ALA A 97 1.73 19.83 -6.86
C ALA A 97 1.82 18.30 -7.15
N GLY A 98 0.69 17.57 -7.18
CA GLY A 98 0.66 16.12 -7.37
C GLY A 98 0.99 15.31 -6.09
N LEU A 99 1.17 15.97 -4.95
CA LEU A 99 1.48 15.33 -3.66
C LEU A 99 0.18 15.02 -2.89
N THR A 100 -0.74 14.29 -3.51
CA THR A 100 -2.10 14.08 -3.03
C THR A 100 -2.18 13.29 -1.74
N ALA A 101 -1.25 12.34 -1.52
CA ALA A 101 -1.13 11.59 -0.28
C ALA A 101 -0.78 12.47 0.95
N PHE A 102 -0.29 13.68 0.72
CA PHE A 102 0.03 14.67 1.74
C PHE A 102 -0.93 15.87 1.73
N CYS A 103 -2.20 15.62 1.39
CA CYS A 103 -3.24 16.64 1.42
C CYS A 103 -3.32 17.30 2.79
N ILE A 104 -3.25 18.65 2.82
CA ILE A 104 -3.27 19.44 4.07
C ILE A 104 -4.68 19.90 4.49
N THR A 105 -5.70 19.55 3.71
CA THR A 105 -7.10 19.96 3.97
C THR A 105 -7.88 18.89 4.73
N VAL A 106 -7.65 17.60 4.40
CA VAL A 106 -8.51 16.48 4.82
C VAL A 106 -8.22 15.97 6.24
N ASN A 107 -7.06 16.30 6.79
CA ASN A 107 -6.63 15.88 8.13
C ASN A 107 -6.00 17.06 8.87
N PRO A 108 -6.80 17.90 9.57
CA PRO A 108 -6.29 19.07 10.25
C PRO A 108 -5.22 18.72 11.30
N GLY A 109 -4.07 19.36 11.19
CA GLY A 109 -2.92 19.12 12.09
C GLY A 109 -1.91 18.07 11.60
N ASN A 110 -2.30 17.25 10.62
CA ASN A 110 -1.42 16.30 9.94
C ASN A 110 -1.59 16.42 8.42
N ALA A 111 -0.61 15.91 7.66
CA ALA A 111 -0.73 15.80 6.21
C ALA A 111 -1.23 14.40 5.84
N GLY A 112 -2.20 14.35 4.93
CA GLY A 112 -2.76 13.10 4.43
C GLY A 112 -3.86 12.50 5.29
N ALA A 113 -4.75 11.75 4.64
CA ALA A 113 -5.79 10.95 5.26
C ALA A 113 -6.00 9.65 4.47
N ALA A 114 -6.52 8.63 5.14
CA ALA A 114 -6.88 7.36 4.51
C ALA A 114 -8.18 6.82 5.11
N TYR A 115 -8.83 5.94 4.35
CA TYR A 115 -10.03 5.25 4.82
C TYR A 115 -9.68 4.20 5.87
N GLY A 116 -10.36 4.19 7.01
CA GLY A 116 -10.23 3.12 8.02
C GLY A 116 -8.83 2.83 8.51
N PHE A 117 -7.95 3.83 8.52
CA PHE A 117 -6.55 3.68 8.92
C PHE A 117 -6.25 4.45 10.21
N ALA A 118 -5.40 3.88 11.08
CA ALA A 118 -5.01 4.51 12.33
C ALA A 118 -4.30 5.85 12.07
N ASP A 119 -4.64 6.88 12.83
CA ASP A 119 -4.04 8.23 12.81
C ASP A 119 -4.06 8.98 11.45
N MET A 120 -4.79 8.44 10.46
CA MET A 120 -4.93 9.05 9.14
C MET A 120 -6.30 9.70 8.92
N GLY A 121 -6.73 10.51 9.87
CA GLY A 121 -7.97 11.30 9.78
C GLY A 121 -9.23 10.54 10.21
N PRO A 122 -10.40 11.21 10.12
CA PRO A 122 -11.66 10.75 10.71
C PRO A 122 -12.49 9.84 9.77
N PHE A 123 -11.91 9.35 8.68
CA PHE A 123 -12.66 8.63 7.66
C PHE A 123 -12.76 7.14 8.00
N GLU A 124 -13.99 6.62 7.94
CA GLU A 124 -14.25 5.18 8.10
C GLU A 124 -13.78 4.38 6.88
N GLY A 125 -13.54 3.08 7.08
CA GLY A 125 -13.11 2.18 6.01
C GLY A 125 -14.25 1.61 5.17
N GLY A 126 -13.90 1.01 4.05
CA GLY A 126 -14.84 0.46 3.10
C GLY A 126 -14.97 -1.07 3.13
N GLN A 127 -14.43 -1.76 4.16
CA GLN A 127 -14.86 -3.15 4.44
C GLN A 127 -16.27 -3.10 5.06
N ALA A 128 -17.22 -2.56 4.29
CA ALA A 128 -18.59 -2.23 4.67
C ALA A 128 -19.52 -2.30 3.46
N ASP A 129 -20.83 -2.29 3.68
CA ASP A 129 -21.81 -2.27 2.57
C ASP A 129 -21.70 -0.98 1.74
N TYR A 130 -21.43 0.16 2.40
CA TYR A 130 -21.32 1.48 1.78
C TYR A 130 -20.17 2.29 2.37
N LEU A 131 -19.59 3.17 1.55
CA LEU A 131 -18.53 4.10 1.93
C LEU A 131 -18.87 5.52 1.47
N ARG A 132 -18.73 6.50 2.35
CA ARG A 132 -18.73 7.92 2.01
C ARG A 132 -17.37 8.34 1.48
N VAL A 133 -17.34 8.88 0.28
CA VAL A 133 -16.13 9.37 -0.40
C VAL A 133 -16.19 10.91 -0.46
N PRO A 134 -15.38 11.62 0.32
CA PRO A 134 -15.29 13.07 0.24
C PRO A 134 -14.58 13.49 -1.06
N TYR A 135 -14.91 14.70 -1.55
CA TYR A 135 -14.34 15.21 -2.81
C TYR A 135 -14.44 14.19 -3.97
N GLY A 136 -15.64 13.67 -4.19
CA GLY A 136 -15.89 12.53 -5.07
C GLY A 136 -15.35 12.67 -6.48
N ASP A 137 -15.49 13.86 -7.10
CA ASP A 137 -14.92 14.12 -8.44
C ASP A 137 -13.39 14.01 -8.49
N PHE A 138 -12.71 14.09 -7.37
CA PHE A 138 -11.26 13.94 -7.26
C PHE A 138 -10.84 12.53 -6.81
N ASN A 139 -11.56 11.93 -5.86
CA ASN A 139 -11.21 10.65 -5.25
C ASN A 139 -11.90 9.42 -5.89
N CYS A 140 -12.75 9.59 -6.89
CA CYS A 140 -13.35 8.49 -7.62
C CYS A 140 -12.69 8.33 -8.99
N LEU A 141 -11.95 7.25 -9.19
CA LEU A 141 -11.49 6.84 -10.52
C LEU A 141 -12.59 6.04 -11.19
N ARG A 142 -13.30 6.65 -12.13
CA ARG A 142 -14.31 5.95 -12.92
C ARG A 142 -13.67 4.88 -13.78
N LEU A 143 -14.21 3.65 -13.69
CA LEU A 143 -13.76 2.50 -14.45
C LEU A 143 -14.40 2.50 -15.87
N PRO A 144 -13.76 1.86 -16.85
CA PRO A 144 -14.33 1.71 -18.20
C PRO A 144 -15.56 0.76 -18.18
N ASP A 145 -16.38 0.82 -19.22
CA ASP A 145 -17.65 0.09 -19.27
C ASP A 145 -17.48 -1.45 -19.31
N ASP A 146 -16.31 -1.93 -19.74
CA ASP A 146 -15.93 -3.35 -19.78
C ASP A 146 -15.29 -3.87 -18.46
N PHE A 147 -15.34 -3.09 -17.38
CA PHE A 147 -14.71 -3.43 -16.09
C PHE A 147 -15.08 -4.81 -15.57
N LYS A 148 -16.29 -5.31 -15.85
CA LYS A 148 -16.81 -6.60 -15.34
C LYS A 148 -15.95 -7.81 -15.72
N GLU A 149 -15.24 -7.74 -16.84
CA GLU A 149 -14.35 -8.82 -17.29
C GLU A 149 -13.06 -8.88 -16.46
N LYS A 150 -12.74 -7.79 -15.72
CA LYS A 150 -11.50 -7.61 -14.98
C LYS A 150 -11.72 -6.94 -13.62
N GLU A 151 -12.86 -7.21 -12.99
CA GLU A 151 -13.26 -6.53 -11.74
C GLU A 151 -12.20 -6.70 -10.65
N GLU A 152 -11.64 -7.90 -10.50
CA GLU A 152 -10.60 -8.19 -9.51
C GLU A 152 -9.30 -7.42 -9.79
N ASP A 153 -8.92 -7.25 -11.06
CA ASP A 153 -7.74 -6.45 -11.44
C ASP A 153 -7.94 -4.96 -11.11
N TYR A 154 -9.15 -4.44 -11.35
CA TYR A 154 -9.45 -3.03 -11.03
C TYR A 154 -9.48 -2.73 -9.53
N ALA A 155 -9.77 -3.71 -8.68
CA ALA A 155 -9.68 -3.52 -7.24
C ALA A 155 -8.25 -3.20 -6.78
N LEU A 156 -7.23 -3.73 -7.47
CA LEU A 156 -5.82 -3.46 -7.17
C LEU A 156 -5.39 -2.01 -7.44
N LEU A 157 -6.17 -1.25 -8.23
CA LEU A 157 -5.89 0.16 -8.53
C LEU A 157 -6.16 1.08 -7.32
N SER A 158 -6.85 0.59 -6.30
CA SER A 158 -7.14 1.37 -5.10
C SER A 158 -5.90 1.64 -4.25
N ASP A 159 -4.92 0.71 -4.21
CA ASP A 159 -3.70 0.85 -3.43
C ASP A 159 -2.50 0.13 -4.05
N VAL A 160 -2.50 -1.21 -4.05
CA VAL A 160 -1.26 -2.00 -4.20
C VAL A 160 -0.54 -1.78 -5.53
N PHE A 161 -1.28 -1.57 -6.63
CA PHE A 161 -0.65 -1.28 -7.93
C PHE A 161 -0.04 0.12 -7.98
N PRO A 162 -0.77 1.22 -7.67
CA PRO A 162 -0.16 2.55 -7.64
C PRO A 162 0.94 2.68 -6.59
N THR A 163 0.85 1.99 -5.45
CA THR A 163 1.91 1.93 -4.44
C THR A 163 3.17 1.26 -4.98
N GLY A 164 3.04 0.11 -5.65
CA GLY A 164 4.15 -0.56 -6.32
C GLY A 164 4.78 0.30 -7.43
N TRP A 165 3.94 0.95 -8.24
CA TRP A 165 4.39 1.91 -9.27
C TRP A 165 5.16 3.08 -8.64
N HIS A 166 4.63 3.65 -7.56
CA HIS A 166 5.28 4.75 -6.86
C HIS A 166 6.64 4.34 -6.29
N CYS A 167 6.75 3.12 -5.75
CA CYS A 167 8.00 2.58 -5.23
C CYS A 167 9.12 2.56 -6.28
N THR A 168 8.81 2.07 -7.48
CA THR A 168 9.78 2.05 -8.58
C THR A 168 10.18 3.44 -9.05
N ARG A 169 9.24 4.40 -9.01
CA ARG A 169 9.50 5.82 -9.32
C ARG A 169 10.38 6.47 -8.25
N LEU A 170 10.13 6.19 -6.96
CA LEU A 170 10.99 6.65 -5.85
C LEU A 170 12.41 6.10 -5.97
N ALA A 171 12.57 4.85 -6.38
CA ALA A 171 13.86 4.24 -6.67
C ALA A 171 14.58 4.91 -7.86
N GLY A 172 13.87 5.68 -8.68
CA GLY A 172 14.40 6.32 -9.88
C GLY A 172 14.66 5.34 -11.01
N LEU A 173 13.83 4.30 -11.15
CA LEU A 173 13.97 3.29 -12.20
C LEU A 173 13.85 3.91 -13.60
N GLU A 174 14.83 3.60 -14.44
CA GLU A 174 14.86 3.96 -15.87
C GLU A 174 14.82 2.70 -16.75
N PRO A 175 14.28 2.79 -17.98
CA PRO A 175 14.27 1.66 -18.91
C PRO A 175 15.65 1.07 -19.14
N GLY A 176 15.75 -0.27 -19.11
CA GLY A 176 17.00 -1.00 -19.29
C GLY A 176 17.76 -1.28 -18.00
N GLU A 177 17.42 -0.66 -16.88
CA GLU A 177 18.04 -0.93 -15.58
C GLU A 177 17.52 -2.21 -14.93
N SER A 178 18.30 -2.77 -14.01
CA SER A 178 17.93 -3.88 -13.14
C SER A 178 17.34 -3.38 -11.83
N ILE A 179 16.42 -4.15 -11.24
CA ILE A 179 15.79 -3.80 -9.95
C ILE A 179 15.66 -5.02 -9.05
N VAL A 180 15.92 -4.85 -7.76
CA VAL A 180 15.62 -5.82 -6.71
C VAL A 180 14.49 -5.31 -5.81
N ILE A 181 13.50 -6.16 -5.55
CA ILE A 181 12.31 -5.85 -4.75
C ILE A 181 12.29 -6.79 -3.56
N TYR A 182 12.35 -6.24 -2.36
CA TYR A 182 12.22 -7.01 -1.12
C TYR A 182 10.76 -7.08 -0.70
N GLY A 183 10.25 -8.31 -0.57
CA GLY A 183 8.87 -8.67 -0.31
C GLY A 183 8.10 -9.05 -1.58
N ALA A 184 7.57 -10.28 -1.63
CA ALA A 184 6.66 -10.76 -2.67
C ALA A 184 5.21 -10.78 -2.19
N GLY A 185 4.85 -9.87 -1.30
CA GLY A 185 3.45 -9.56 -0.97
C GLY A 185 2.76 -8.82 -2.13
N PRO A 186 1.49 -8.46 -2.00
CA PRO A 186 0.74 -7.79 -3.07
C PRO A 186 1.43 -6.54 -3.61
N VAL A 187 1.94 -5.67 -2.74
CA VAL A 187 2.68 -4.46 -3.14
C VAL A 187 3.96 -4.79 -3.90
N GLY A 188 4.77 -5.75 -3.42
CA GLY A 188 6.02 -6.13 -4.08
C GLY A 188 5.80 -6.79 -5.44
N LEU A 189 4.76 -7.62 -5.58
CA LEU A 189 4.36 -8.19 -6.88
C LEU A 189 3.88 -7.11 -7.85
N MET A 190 3.13 -6.13 -7.37
CA MET A 190 2.72 -4.98 -8.20
C MET A 190 3.90 -4.06 -8.54
N ALA A 191 4.88 -3.91 -7.64
CA ALA A 191 6.13 -3.21 -7.95
C ALA A 191 6.93 -3.96 -9.04
N ALA A 192 6.93 -5.30 -9.03
CA ALA A 192 7.56 -6.10 -10.08
C ALA A 192 6.86 -5.90 -11.44
N HIS A 193 5.52 -5.94 -11.47
CA HIS A 193 4.76 -5.60 -12.67
C HIS A 193 5.05 -4.17 -13.16
N ALA A 194 5.02 -3.21 -12.26
CA ALA A 194 5.32 -1.80 -12.57
C ALA A 194 6.72 -1.64 -13.16
N ALA A 195 7.73 -2.33 -12.61
CA ALA A 195 9.08 -2.30 -13.13
C ALA A 195 9.17 -2.87 -14.56
N MET A 196 8.47 -3.98 -14.83
CA MET A 196 8.41 -4.56 -16.18
C MET A 196 7.74 -3.62 -17.19
N ILE A 197 6.62 -3.00 -16.82
CA ILE A 197 5.92 -2.01 -17.65
C ILE A 197 6.82 -0.80 -17.95
N GLN A 198 7.66 -0.38 -16.99
CA GLN A 198 8.61 0.71 -17.14
C GLN A 198 9.88 0.30 -17.90
N GLY A 199 10.00 -0.97 -18.33
CA GLY A 199 11.09 -1.44 -19.18
C GLY A 199 12.34 -1.86 -18.43
N ALA A 200 12.24 -2.30 -17.17
CA ALA A 200 13.36 -2.90 -16.46
C ALA A 200 13.92 -4.11 -17.24
N SER A 201 15.25 -4.20 -17.34
CA SER A 201 15.93 -5.32 -18.02
C SER A 201 15.94 -6.60 -17.19
N GLN A 202 15.91 -6.46 -15.88
CA GLN A 202 15.92 -7.57 -14.93
C GLN A 202 15.14 -7.17 -13.67
N VAL A 203 14.18 -7.97 -13.28
CA VAL A 203 13.37 -7.76 -12.05
C VAL A 203 13.59 -8.96 -11.13
N MET A 204 14.20 -8.72 -9.97
CA MET A 204 14.46 -9.73 -8.93
C MET A 204 13.51 -9.48 -7.75
N VAL A 205 12.88 -10.54 -7.23
CA VAL A 205 11.93 -10.43 -6.09
C VAL A 205 12.38 -11.34 -4.97
N VAL A 206 12.63 -10.77 -3.80
CA VAL A 206 13.12 -11.47 -2.60
C VAL A 206 11.95 -11.80 -1.69
N ASP A 207 11.79 -13.06 -1.33
CA ASP A 207 10.85 -13.56 -0.32
C ASP A 207 11.31 -14.97 0.12
N ARG A 208 10.59 -15.59 1.05
CA ARG A 208 10.81 -16.98 1.48
C ARG A 208 9.61 -17.90 1.25
N HIS A 209 8.44 -17.33 1.00
CA HIS A 209 7.21 -18.11 0.81
C HIS A 209 7.18 -18.70 -0.60
N PRO A 210 7.17 -20.06 -0.73
CA PRO A 210 7.25 -20.71 -2.04
C PRO A 210 6.15 -20.25 -3.01
N ASP A 211 4.91 -20.11 -2.54
CA ASP A 211 3.78 -19.71 -3.38
C ASP A 211 3.94 -18.28 -3.91
N ARG A 212 4.44 -17.35 -3.08
CA ARG A 212 4.72 -15.97 -3.49
C ARG A 212 5.86 -15.91 -4.51
N LEU A 213 6.93 -16.67 -4.27
CA LEU A 213 8.04 -16.77 -5.22
C LEU A 213 7.62 -17.42 -6.55
N ALA A 214 6.75 -18.44 -6.50
CA ALA A 214 6.17 -19.04 -7.70
C ALA A 214 5.33 -18.03 -8.48
N LEU A 215 4.53 -17.21 -7.80
CA LEU A 215 3.75 -16.14 -8.42
C LEU A 215 4.68 -15.07 -9.03
N ALA A 216 5.73 -14.65 -8.33
CA ALA A 216 6.74 -13.74 -8.88
C ALA A 216 7.39 -14.31 -10.17
N ALA A 217 7.72 -15.59 -10.17
CA ALA A 217 8.24 -16.26 -11.37
C ALA A 217 7.23 -16.29 -12.53
N SER A 218 5.94 -16.52 -12.22
CA SER A 218 4.89 -16.61 -13.24
C SER A 218 4.64 -15.30 -13.99
N ILE A 219 4.91 -14.17 -13.35
CA ILE A 219 4.82 -12.84 -13.99
C ILE A 219 6.12 -12.43 -14.69
N GLY A 220 7.17 -13.27 -14.66
CA GLY A 220 8.45 -13.03 -15.34
C GLY A 220 9.55 -12.46 -14.45
N ALA A 221 9.35 -12.30 -13.15
CA ALA A 221 10.39 -11.90 -12.23
C ALA A 221 11.31 -13.07 -11.85
N ILE A 222 12.52 -12.77 -11.42
CA ILE A 222 13.50 -13.74 -10.93
C ILE A 222 13.31 -13.90 -9.42
N PRO A 223 12.86 -15.05 -8.93
CA PRO A 223 12.68 -15.26 -7.50
C PRO A 223 14.05 -15.41 -6.80
N ILE A 224 14.18 -14.74 -5.67
CA ILE A 224 15.31 -14.83 -4.75
C ILE A 224 14.76 -15.36 -3.42
N ASP A 225 15.16 -16.56 -3.03
CA ASP A 225 14.69 -17.25 -1.85
C ASP A 225 15.65 -17.02 -0.67
N ASP A 226 15.29 -16.15 0.26
CA ASP A 226 16.13 -15.81 1.42
C ASP A 226 16.21 -16.92 2.47
N SER A 227 15.35 -17.94 2.39
CA SER A 227 15.45 -19.15 3.22
C SER A 227 16.58 -20.09 2.79
N LYS A 228 17.11 -19.92 1.58
CA LYS A 228 18.20 -20.74 0.98
C LYS A 228 19.57 -20.11 1.12
N GLY A 229 19.67 -18.95 1.73
CA GLY A 229 20.92 -18.24 1.95
C GLY A 229 20.76 -16.72 1.86
N SER A 230 21.87 -16.02 2.00
CA SER A 230 21.88 -14.55 1.95
C SER A 230 21.21 -14.02 0.66
N PRO A 231 20.16 -13.23 0.75
CA PRO A 231 19.53 -12.63 -0.44
C PRO A 231 20.48 -11.65 -1.13
N VAL A 232 21.36 -11.00 -0.36
CA VAL A 232 22.40 -10.10 -0.91
C VAL A 232 23.34 -10.85 -1.84
N ASP A 233 23.88 -12.00 -1.38
CA ASP A 233 24.80 -12.80 -2.19
C ASP A 233 24.12 -13.33 -3.46
N GLN A 234 22.86 -13.76 -3.35
CA GLN A 234 22.08 -14.21 -4.50
C GLN A 234 21.86 -13.08 -5.54
N VAL A 235 21.61 -11.85 -5.08
CA VAL A 235 21.48 -10.68 -5.97
C VAL A 235 22.84 -10.33 -6.60
N LEU A 236 23.92 -10.29 -5.82
CA LEU A 236 25.26 -10.00 -6.31
C LEU A 236 25.71 -11.03 -7.35
N GLU A 237 25.43 -12.31 -7.15
CA GLU A 237 25.72 -13.35 -8.15
C GLU A 237 25.03 -13.07 -9.50
N ARG A 238 23.77 -12.65 -9.48
CA ARG A 238 22.99 -12.35 -10.69
C ARG A 238 23.38 -11.04 -11.37
N THR A 239 24.01 -10.13 -10.62
CA THR A 239 24.46 -8.82 -11.09
C THR A 239 26.00 -8.75 -11.26
N ARG A 240 26.69 -9.91 -11.33
CA ARG A 240 28.15 -10.02 -11.51
C ARG A 240 28.97 -9.31 -10.42
N GLY A 241 28.41 -9.22 -9.22
CA GLY A 241 29.04 -8.58 -8.07
C GLY A 241 28.81 -7.07 -7.96
N GLU A 242 28.12 -6.45 -8.92
CA GLU A 242 27.90 -5.00 -8.93
C GLU A 242 26.69 -4.56 -8.06
N GLY A 243 25.70 -5.42 -7.87
CA GLY A 243 24.40 -5.11 -7.30
C GLY A 243 23.39 -4.62 -8.34
N ALA A 244 22.11 -4.59 -7.97
CA ALA A 244 21.04 -4.07 -8.83
C ALA A 244 21.15 -2.54 -9.00
N ASP A 245 20.72 -2.01 -10.15
CA ASP A 245 20.69 -0.56 -10.36
C ASP A 245 19.74 0.14 -9.40
N ARG A 246 18.61 -0.50 -9.09
CA ARG A 246 17.55 0.05 -8.24
C ARG A 246 17.07 -0.98 -7.22
N GLY A 247 16.44 -0.47 -6.14
CA GLY A 247 15.87 -1.32 -5.11
C GLY A 247 14.54 -0.81 -4.59
N CYS A 248 13.63 -1.73 -4.25
CA CYS A 248 12.33 -1.44 -3.63
C CYS A 248 12.18 -2.15 -2.30
N GLU A 249 11.81 -1.40 -1.27
CA GLU A 249 11.42 -1.91 0.04
C GLU A 249 9.88 -2.00 0.10
N CYS A 250 9.34 -3.23 0.19
CA CYS A 250 7.90 -3.50 0.21
C CYS A 250 7.49 -4.41 1.40
N VAL A 251 8.27 -4.44 2.48
CA VAL A 251 8.02 -5.27 3.68
C VAL A 251 7.63 -4.42 4.88
N GLY A 252 8.43 -3.38 5.17
CA GLY A 252 8.23 -2.50 6.31
C GLY A 252 8.82 -3.02 7.63
N TYR A 253 8.42 -2.38 8.73
CA TYR A 253 9.01 -2.53 10.06
C TYR A 253 8.81 -3.90 10.72
N GLN A 254 7.85 -4.71 10.30
CA GLN A 254 7.64 -6.07 10.81
C GLN A 254 8.33 -7.13 9.96
N CYS A 255 9.53 -6.88 9.46
CA CYS A 255 10.27 -7.90 8.76
C CYS A 255 10.85 -8.94 9.72
N HIS A 256 10.83 -10.19 9.29
CA HIS A 256 11.33 -11.34 10.05
C HIS A 256 12.47 -12.02 9.29
N ASP A 257 13.38 -12.61 10.01
CA ASP A 257 14.39 -13.48 9.43
C ASP A 257 13.81 -14.87 9.06
N PRO A 258 14.58 -15.77 8.40
CA PRO A 258 14.13 -17.13 8.11
C PRO A 258 13.83 -17.98 9.37
N GLY A 259 14.33 -17.60 10.53
CA GLY A 259 14.04 -18.22 11.83
C GLY A 259 12.71 -17.78 12.43
N GLY A 260 12.15 -16.70 11.92
CA GLY A 260 10.90 -16.10 12.41
C GLY A 260 11.11 -14.98 13.44
N ASP A 261 12.33 -14.59 13.73
CA ASP A 261 12.63 -13.46 14.62
C ASP A 261 12.46 -12.13 13.88
N GLU A 262 11.81 -11.16 14.55
CA GLU A 262 11.55 -9.83 13.99
C GLU A 262 12.78 -8.94 14.05
N HIS A 263 13.16 -8.38 12.91
CA HIS A 263 14.29 -7.47 12.74
C HIS A 263 13.88 -6.26 11.89
N PRO A 264 13.40 -5.16 12.49
CA PRO A 264 12.81 -4.01 11.76
C PRO A 264 13.71 -3.38 10.70
N ASN A 265 15.02 -3.54 10.81
CA ASN A 265 16.01 -2.96 9.91
C ASN A 265 16.59 -3.94 8.88
N MET A 266 16.25 -5.23 8.94
CA MET A 266 16.89 -6.26 8.14
C MET A 266 16.69 -6.03 6.63
N THR A 267 15.46 -5.74 6.22
CA THR A 267 15.16 -5.51 4.80
C THR A 267 15.93 -4.31 4.26
N MET A 268 15.96 -3.20 5.00
CA MET A 268 16.74 -2.01 4.61
C MET A 268 18.24 -2.29 4.52
N ASN A 269 18.82 -3.00 5.49
CA ASN A 269 20.23 -3.37 5.47
C ASN A 269 20.59 -4.27 4.26
N ASN A 270 19.75 -5.26 3.98
CA ASN A 270 19.93 -6.13 2.84
C ASN A 270 19.77 -5.35 1.52
N LEU A 271 18.80 -4.45 1.45
CA LEU A 271 18.54 -3.66 0.25
C LEU A 271 19.71 -2.73 -0.08
N VAL A 272 20.25 -2.01 0.91
CA VAL A 272 21.45 -1.16 0.73
C VAL A 272 22.63 -1.96 0.19
N LYS A 273 22.85 -3.20 0.68
CA LYS A 273 23.94 -4.10 0.24
C LYS A 273 23.68 -4.76 -1.12
N SER A 274 22.41 -4.81 -1.55
CA SER A 274 22.01 -5.42 -2.84
C SER A 274 22.00 -4.44 -4.00
N VAL A 275 21.96 -3.14 -3.71
CA VAL A 275 21.95 -2.07 -4.72
C VAL A 275 23.36 -1.57 -4.95
N ARG A 276 23.72 -1.36 -6.22
CA ARG A 276 25.05 -0.87 -6.59
C ARG A 276 25.32 0.52 -6.04
N PHE A 277 26.59 0.88 -5.93
CA PHE A 277 26.98 2.27 -5.65
C PHE A 277 26.32 3.22 -6.64
N THR A 278 25.82 4.36 -6.17
CA THR A 278 25.05 5.34 -6.94
C THR A 278 23.66 4.88 -7.39
N GLY A 279 23.22 3.70 -6.98
CA GLY A 279 21.86 3.22 -7.21
C GLY A 279 20.81 3.96 -6.36
N GLY A 280 19.54 3.79 -6.70
CA GLY A 280 18.42 4.41 -5.99
C GLY A 280 17.56 3.38 -5.26
N ILE A 281 16.97 3.79 -4.14
CA ILE A 281 16.08 2.96 -3.32
C ILE A 281 14.75 3.67 -3.13
N GLY A 282 13.64 2.98 -3.45
CA GLY A 282 12.28 3.39 -3.09
C GLY A 282 11.78 2.60 -1.88
N VAL A 283 11.10 3.28 -0.96
CA VAL A 283 10.56 2.68 0.26
C VAL A 283 9.07 2.97 0.33
N VAL A 284 8.25 1.91 0.34
CA VAL A 284 6.80 1.98 0.52
C VAL A 284 6.29 0.99 1.58
N GLY A 285 7.16 0.16 2.12
CA GLY A 285 6.88 -0.58 3.34
C GLY A 285 6.55 0.40 4.47
N ILE A 286 5.65 0.00 5.37
CA ILE A 286 5.20 0.87 6.45
C ILE A 286 6.27 0.95 7.54
N PHE A 287 6.62 2.18 7.92
CA PHE A 287 7.39 2.51 9.11
C PHE A 287 6.61 3.53 9.93
N LEU A 288 6.23 3.17 11.13
CA LEU A 288 5.34 3.96 11.98
C LEU A 288 6.12 4.87 12.93
N PRO A 289 5.59 6.04 13.30
CA PRO A 289 6.20 6.93 14.29
C PRO A 289 6.22 6.33 15.70
N LYS A 290 5.45 5.28 15.94
CA LYS A 290 5.36 4.55 17.20
C LYS A 290 4.81 3.16 16.94
N ASP A 291 5.46 2.13 17.49
CA ASP A 291 5.02 0.75 17.42
C ASP A 291 4.88 0.17 18.84
N PRO A 292 3.64 0.06 19.38
CA PRO A 292 3.41 -0.44 20.74
C PRO A 292 3.95 -1.85 20.99
N GLY A 293 3.97 -2.69 19.94
CA GLY A 293 4.48 -4.06 19.99
C GLY A 293 5.91 -4.25 19.48
N GLY A 294 6.64 -3.16 19.22
CA GLY A 294 7.97 -3.20 18.61
C GLY A 294 8.95 -4.16 19.27
N ALA A 295 9.79 -4.80 18.45
CA ALA A 295 10.74 -5.83 18.89
C ALA A 295 11.80 -5.30 19.86
N ASP A 296 12.19 -4.04 19.73
CA ASP A 296 13.18 -3.38 20.57
C ASP A 296 12.76 -1.96 20.98
N LYS A 297 13.65 -1.26 21.68
CA LYS A 297 13.38 0.10 22.15
C LYS A 297 13.26 1.11 21.01
N LEU A 298 14.06 0.97 19.94
CA LEU A 298 14.04 1.88 18.80
C LEU A 298 12.74 1.69 18.01
N ALA A 299 12.38 0.43 17.71
CA ALA A 299 11.12 0.10 17.05
C ALA A 299 9.90 0.67 17.79
N LYS A 300 9.87 0.55 19.14
CA LYS A 300 8.79 1.13 19.97
C LYS A 300 8.69 2.65 19.87
N GLN A 301 9.77 3.33 19.53
CA GLN A 301 9.84 4.78 19.36
C GLN A 301 9.67 5.21 17.89
N GLY A 302 9.42 4.27 16.98
CA GLY A 302 9.34 4.55 15.54
C GLY A 302 10.71 4.85 14.92
N GLU A 303 11.78 4.36 15.53
CA GLU A 303 13.15 4.54 15.07
C GLU A 303 13.74 3.22 14.60
N ILE A 304 14.51 3.24 13.53
CA ILE A 304 15.34 2.11 13.09
C ILE A 304 16.78 2.59 12.86
N ALA A 305 17.73 1.72 13.18
CA ALA A 305 19.12 1.93 12.79
C ALA A 305 19.46 0.99 11.63
N PHE A 306 20.04 1.52 10.55
CA PHE A 306 20.49 0.72 9.43
C PHE A 306 21.83 1.21 8.89
N ASP A 307 22.56 0.29 8.24
CA ASP A 307 23.86 0.57 7.64
C ASP A 307 23.66 1.40 6.35
N ILE A 308 24.39 2.47 6.20
CA ILE A 308 24.28 3.35 5.01
C ILE A 308 25.52 3.31 4.09
N GLY A 309 26.46 2.41 4.37
CA GLY A 309 27.68 2.25 3.58
C GLY A 309 28.61 1.21 4.13
#